data_47beb9a1c53048096d060c34a6d2c62a
#
_entry.id   47beb9a1c53048096d060c34a6d2c62a
#
_cell.length_a   1.000
_cell.length_b   1.000
_cell.length_c   1.000
_cell.angle_alpha   90.00
_cell.angle_beta   90.00
_cell.angle_gamma   90.00
#
_symmetry.space_group_name_H-M   'P 1'
#
loop_
_entity.id
_entity.type
_entity.pdbx_description
1 polymer ?
#
loop_
_entity_poly.entity_id
_entity_poly.type
_entity_poly.pdbx_seq_one_letter_code
_entity_poly.pdbx_strand_id
1 'polypeptide(L)'
;MTKHTIFEKKDLDEQEITIVIPCAGLGKRMKSYGPKPLIKIKNRTIFEHQHKAIRETFKKFKIISVCGFESNKIMDELPREVIKVENENYQTTNVSRSIGMGLRATVSSSVLILYGDLVFNKKALESLDYNISCMSVSEGSYMEDREVGCVVNNRGNLENMMYDLPLKWNQMLYLQGNDLDRFKKIVWDKKNSKLFGFEAINKLINRGCRIKC
;
A
#
# COMPACT_ATOMS: atom_id res chain seq x y z
N MET A 1 25.08 2.28 23.92
CA MET A 1 23.80 2.66 24.57
C MET A 1 23.02 3.53 23.60
N THR A 2 22.17 2.90 22.80
CA THR A 2 21.34 3.58 21.79
C THR A 2 20.09 4.09 22.51
N LYS A 3 19.97 5.42 22.63
CA LYS A 3 18.75 6.06 23.14
C LYS A 3 17.62 5.76 22.16
N HIS A 4 16.72 4.86 22.52
CA HIS A 4 15.41 4.79 21.89
C HIS A 4 14.69 6.11 22.21
N THR A 5 14.62 6.99 21.23
CA THR A 5 13.73 8.13 21.27
C THR A 5 12.31 7.54 21.24
N ILE A 6 11.63 7.59 22.38
CA ILE A 6 10.21 7.29 22.47
C ILE A 6 9.52 8.44 21.71
N PHE A 7 9.20 8.22 20.43
CA PHE A 7 8.27 9.10 19.72
C PHE A 7 6.93 8.95 20.44
N GLU A 8 6.37 10.05 20.92
CA GLU A 8 4.98 10.07 21.36
C GLU A 8 4.15 9.53 20.18
N LYS A 9 3.61 8.32 20.35
CA LYS A 9 2.70 7.73 19.36
C LYS A 9 1.56 8.73 19.23
N LYS A 10 1.45 9.37 18.06
CA LYS A 10 0.25 10.14 17.72
C LYS A 10 -0.94 9.26 18.06
N ASP A 11 -1.90 9.81 18.79
CA ASP A 11 -3.02 9.02 19.25
C ASP A 11 -3.81 8.53 18.03
N LEU A 12 -3.48 7.32 17.56
CA LEU A 12 -4.13 6.66 16.41
C LEU A 12 -5.63 6.46 16.67
N ASP A 13 -6.05 6.65 17.91
CA ASP A 13 -7.42 6.50 18.35
C ASP A 13 -8.32 7.66 17.90
N GLU A 14 -7.77 8.85 17.69
CA GLU A 14 -8.54 10.03 17.30
C GLU A 14 -8.51 10.35 15.82
N GLN A 15 -7.48 9.92 15.10
CA GLN A 15 -7.33 10.21 13.67
C GLN A 15 -8.01 9.15 12.80
N GLU A 16 -8.93 9.58 11.92
CA GLU A 16 -9.44 8.71 10.86
C GLU A 16 -8.37 8.49 9.80
N ILE A 17 -7.99 7.23 9.53
CA ILE A 17 -7.06 6.86 8.47
C ILE A 17 -7.81 6.34 7.25
N THR A 18 -7.45 6.83 6.07
CA THR A 18 -7.92 6.26 4.81
C THR A 18 -6.92 5.23 4.31
N ILE A 19 -7.40 4.04 3.96
CA ILE A 19 -6.59 2.92 3.48
C ILE A 19 -7.00 2.60 2.06
N VAL A 20 -6.05 2.64 1.11
CA VAL A 20 -6.27 2.26 -0.28
C VAL A 20 -5.65 0.90 -0.55
N ILE A 21 -6.46 -0.04 -1.01
CA ILE A 21 -6.04 -1.41 -1.31
C ILE A 21 -6.21 -1.68 -2.80
N PRO A 22 -5.15 -1.58 -3.63
CA PRO A 22 -5.21 -1.94 -5.04
C PRO A 22 -5.28 -3.47 -5.21
N CYS A 23 -6.40 -3.96 -5.72
CA CYS A 23 -6.71 -5.37 -5.92
C CYS A 23 -7.00 -5.74 -7.39
N ALA A 24 -6.74 -4.83 -8.34
CA ALA A 24 -7.19 -4.98 -9.73
C ALA A 24 -6.36 -5.96 -10.58
N GLY A 25 -5.22 -6.43 -10.08
CA GLY A 25 -4.25 -7.21 -10.84
C GLY A 25 -4.75 -8.59 -11.27
N LEU A 26 -4.38 -9.01 -12.51
CA LEU A 26 -4.70 -10.32 -13.10
C LEU A 26 -4.12 -11.53 -12.34
N GLY A 27 -3.12 -11.34 -11.48
CA GLY A 27 -2.46 -12.47 -10.80
C GLY A 27 -1.95 -13.55 -11.77
N LYS A 28 -1.32 -13.17 -12.90
CA LYS A 28 -0.96 -14.06 -14.03
C LYS A 28 -0.33 -15.40 -13.63
N ARG A 29 0.42 -15.41 -12.53
CA ARG A 29 1.08 -16.63 -11.98
C ARG A 29 0.11 -17.56 -11.21
N MET A 30 -1.06 -17.04 -10.80
CA MET A 30 -2.02 -17.74 -9.94
C MET A 30 -3.42 -17.82 -10.56
N LYS A 31 -3.53 -17.86 -11.89
CA LYS A 31 -4.81 -17.81 -12.64
C LYS A 31 -5.85 -18.83 -12.20
N SER A 32 -5.44 -20.01 -11.72
CA SER A 32 -6.32 -21.09 -11.29
C SER A 32 -6.98 -20.86 -9.92
N TYR A 33 -6.53 -19.87 -9.15
CA TYR A 33 -7.02 -19.61 -7.79
C TYR A 33 -8.01 -18.45 -7.69
N GLY A 34 -8.37 -17.83 -8.83
CA GLY A 34 -9.24 -16.65 -8.84
C GLY A 34 -8.53 -15.35 -8.39
N PRO A 35 -9.31 -14.32 -8.04
CA PRO A 35 -8.75 -13.02 -7.64
C PRO A 35 -8.01 -13.11 -6.31
N LYS A 36 -6.78 -12.59 -6.28
CA LYS A 36 -5.87 -12.72 -5.13
C LYS A 36 -6.48 -12.37 -3.77
N PRO A 37 -7.25 -11.28 -3.62
CA PRO A 37 -7.83 -10.92 -2.32
C PRO A 37 -8.75 -11.99 -1.73
N LEU A 38 -9.34 -12.84 -2.57
CA LEU A 38 -10.27 -13.90 -2.17
C LEU A 38 -9.60 -15.28 -1.96
N ILE A 39 -8.28 -15.38 -2.22
CA ILE A 39 -7.53 -16.61 -1.91
C ILE A 39 -7.58 -16.84 -0.40
N LYS A 40 -7.96 -18.05 0.00
CA LYS A 40 -8.06 -18.43 1.41
C LYS A 40 -6.73 -18.94 1.96
N ILE A 41 -6.34 -18.40 3.10
CA ILE A 41 -5.23 -18.84 3.91
C ILE A 41 -5.77 -19.16 5.31
N LYS A 42 -5.66 -20.42 5.75
CA LYS A 42 -6.23 -20.87 7.04
C LYS A 42 -7.69 -20.45 7.22
N ASN A 43 -8.54 -20.79 6.28
CA ASN A 43 -10.00 -20.56 6.29
C ASN A 43 -10.46 -19.09 6.20
N ARG A 44 -9.57 -18.14 5.97
CA ARG A 44 -9.91 -16.72 5.74
C ARG A 44 -9.29 -16.25 4.42
N THR A 45 -10.00 -15.37 3.72
CA THR A 45 -9.44 -14.71 2.53
C THR A 45 -8.30 -13.78 2.92
N ILE A 46 -7.43 -13.47 1.96
CA ILE A 46 -6.35 -12.46 2.17
C ILE A 46 -6.97 -11.15 2.65
N PHE A 47 -8.07 -10.70 2.02
CA PHE A 47 -8.76 -9.48 2.44
C PHE A 47 -9.28 -9.56 3.88
N GLU A 48 -9.85 -10.68 4.31
CA GLU A 48 -10.32 -10.85 5.70
C GLU A 48 -9.15 -10.78 6.70
N HIS A 49 -7.96 -11.30 6.36
CA HIS A 49 -6.77 -11.14 7.19
C HIS A 49 -6.36 -9.67 7.30
N GLN A 50 -6.33 -8.94 6.18
CA GLN A 50 -6.02 -7.51 6.15
C GLN A 50 -7.05 -6.70 6.94
N HIS A 51 -8.33 -6.92 6.70
CA HIS A 51 -9.43 -6.23 7.39
C HIS A 51 -9.39 -6.44 8.89
N LYS A 52 -9.11 -7.68 9.35
CA LYS A 52 -8.92 -7.97 10.76
C LYS A 52 -7.77 -7.17 11.37
N ALA A 53 -6.59 -7.19 10.74
CA ALA A 53 -5.42 -6.45 11.22
C ALA A 53 -5.68 -4.94 11.28
N ILE A 54 -6.37 -4.38 10.28
CA ILE A 54 -6.75 -2.96 10.24
C ILE A 54 -7.68 -2.61 11.42
N ARG A 55 -8.73 -3.40 11.65
CA ARG A 55 -9.67 -3.20 12.76
C ARG A 55 -9.03 -3.33 14.14
N GLU A 56 -8.01 -4.18 14.27
CA GLU A 56 -7.25 -4.34 15.51
C GLU A 56 -6.27 -3.19 15.77
N THR A 57 -5.91 -2.40 14.72
CA THR A 57 -4.94 -1.31 14.81
C THR A 57 -5.59 0.06 14.92
N PHE A 58 -6.66 0.32 14.15
CA PHE A 58 -7.27 1.65 14.02
C PHE A 58 -8.70 1.65 14.55
N LYS A 59 -9.04 2.63 15.38
CA LYS A 59 -10.43 2.84 15.85
C LYS A 59 -11.31 3.52 14.80
N LYS A 60 -10.74 4.44 14.01
CA LYS A 60 -11.43 5.17 12.95
C LYS A 60 -10.68 4.96 11.63
N PHE A 61 -11.32 4.34 10.67
CA PHE A 61 -10.71 4.11 9.36
C PHE A 61 -11.75 4.02 8.25
N LYS A 62 -11.29 4.28 7.02
CA LYS A 62 -12.02 4.02 5.78
C LYS A 62 -11.17 3.15 4.88
N ILE A 63 -11.76 2.12 4.28
CA ILE A 63 -11.09 1.27 3.30
C ILE A 63 -11.68 1.56 1.92
N ILE A 64 -10.78 1.77 0.95
CA ILE A 64 -11.10 1.90 -0.47
C ILE A 64 -10.41 0.75 -1.18
N SER A 65 -11.17 -0.21 -1.67
CA SER A 65 -10.67 -1.33 -2.48
C SER A 65 -10.82 -1.02 -3.95
N VAL A 66 -9.72 -1.11 -4.72
CA VAL A 66 -9.75 -0.90 -6.17
C VAL A 66 -9.66 -2.25 -6.86
N CYS A 67 -10.79 -2.72 -7.39
CA CYS A 67 -10.98 -4.01 -8.02
C CYS A 67 -10.76 -3.93 -9.55
N GLY A 68 -10.58 -5.05 -10.21
CA GLY A 68 -10.42 -5.13 -11.67
C GLY A 68 -10.68 -6.54 -12.17
N PHE A 69 -9.70 -7.43 -12.14
CA PHE A 69 -9.91 -8.82 -12.50
C PHE A 69 -10.97 -9.46 -11.61
N GLU A 70 -12.03 -10.00 -12.22
CA GLU A 70 -13.20 -10.56 -11.52
C GLU A 70 -13.79 -9.60 -10.47
N SER A 71 -13.90 -8.32 -10.83
CA SER A 71 -14.31 -7.24 -9.92
C SER A 71 -15.61 -7.55 -9.18
N ASN A 72 -16.63 -8.09 -9.87
CA ASN A 72 -17.91 -8.44 -9.26
C ASN A 72 -17.74 -9.44 -8.10
N LYS A 73 -16.96 -10.51 -8.32
CA LYS A 73 -16.70 -11.51 -7.25
C LYS A 73 -16.03 -10.88 -6.03
N ILE A 74 -15.05 -9.98 -6.25
CA ILE A 74 -14.40 -9.30 -5.15
C ILE A 74 -15.39 -8.38 -4.44
N MET A 75 -16.13 -7.56 -5.19
CA MET A 75 -17.07 -6.59 -4.63
C MET A 75 -18.20 -7.22 -3.83
N ASP A 76 -18.69 -8.39 -4.24
CA ASP A 76 -19.73 -9.12 -3.54
C ASP A 76 -19.27 -9.66 -2.18
N GLU A 77 -18.00 -10.08 -2.08
CA GLU A 77 -17.40 -10.63 -0.85
C GLU A 77 -16.87 -9.56 0.10
N LEU A 78 -16.68 -8.31 -0.37
CA LEU A 78 -16.18 -7.24 0.49
C LEU A 78 -17.29 -6.70 1.42
N PRO A 79 -16.97 -6.39 2.69
CA PRO A 79 -17.89 -5.74 3.63
C PRO A 79 -18.56 -4.48 3.04
N ARG A 80 -19.78 -4.19 3.49
CA ARG A 80 -20.57 -3.06 2.96
C ARG A 80 -19.95 -1.70 3.21
N GLU A 81 -19.19 -1.57 4.29
CA GLU A 81 -18.46 -0.34 4.69
C GLU A 81 -17.24 -0.05 3.81
N VAL A 82 -16.78 -1.01 3.01
CA VAL A 82 -15.66 -0.81 2.08
C VAL A 82 -16.12 -0.06 0.85
N ILE A 83 -15.48 1.05 0.54
CA ILE A 83 -15.70 1.79 -0.71
C ILE A 83 -15.08 0.98 -1.86
N LYS A 84 -15.90 0.63 -2.82
CA LYS A 84 -15.54 -0.21 -3.96
C LYS A 84 -15.35 0.65 -5.20
N VAL A 85 -14.16 0.58 -5.80
CA VAL A 85 -13.81 1.31 -7.03
C VAL A 85 -13.40 0.30 -8.07
N GLU A 86 -13.87 0.43 -9.30
CA GLU A 86 -13.51 -0.48 -10.39
C GLU A 86 -12.49 0.14 -11.33
N ASN A 87 -11.39 -0.59 -11.59
CA ASN A 87 -10.46 -0.28 -12.68
C ASN A 87 -10.78 -1.15 -13.89
N GLU A 88 -11.68 -0.71 -14.74
CA GLU A 88 -12.06 -1.40 -15.98
C GLU A 88 -10.88 -1.63 -16.93
N ASN A 89 -9.87 -0.77 -16.86
CA ASN A 89 -8.67 -0.84 -17.70
C ASN A 89 -7.52 -1.64 -17.05
N TYR A 90 -7.80 -2.55 -16.11
CA TYR A 90 -6.80 -3.31 -15.37
C TYR A 90 -5.86 -4.14 -16.26
N GLN A 91 -6.31 -4.59 -17.43
CA GLN A 91 -5.51 -5.38 -18.37
C GLN A 91 -4.41 -4.57 -19.05
N THR A 92 -4.62 -3.28 -19.25
CA THR A 92 -3.74 -2.37 -20.01
C THR A 92 -3.00 -1.36 -19.14
N THR A 93 -3.33 -1.32 -17.85
CA THR A 93 -2.72 -0.44 -16.84
C THR A 93 -2.00 -1.24 -15.75
N ASN A 94 -1.28 -0.56 -14.89
CA ASN A 94 -0.60 -1.20 -13.77
C ASN A 94 -1.09 -0.62 -12.43
N VAL A 95 -0.51 -1.07 -11.32
CA VAL A 95 -0.94 -0.75 -9.95
C VAL A 95 -0.98 0.75 -9.67
N SER A 96 -0.10 1.56 -10.26
CA SER A 96 -0.14 3.03 -10.11
C SER A 96 -1.49 3.63 -10.54
N ARG A 97 -2.12 3.07 -11.60
CA ARG A 97 -3.46 3.49 -12.02
C ARG A 97 -4.51 3.16 -10.98
N SER A 98 -4.50 1.94 -10.44
CA SER A 98 -5.43 1.52 -9.38
C SER A 98 -5.26 2.36 -8.12
N ILE A 99 -4.02 2.61 -7.68
CA ILE A 99 -3.74 3.54 -6.58
C ILE A 99 -4.33 4.92 -6.88
N GLY A 100 -4.09 5.45 -8.07
CA GLY A 100 -4.62 6.75 -8.49
C GLY A 100 -6.14 6.83 -8.46
N MET A 101 -6.85 5.76 -8.81
CA MET A 101 -8.31 5.69 -8.74
C MET A 101 -8.79 5.66 -7.28
N GLY A 102 -8.16 4.87 -6.41
CA GLY A 102 -8.45 4.87 -4.97
C GLY A 102 -8.23 6.24 -4.33
N LEU A 103 -7.14 6.93 -4.70
CA LEU A 103 -6.85 8.29 -4.20
C LEU A 103 -7.83 9.36 -4.70
N ARG A 104 -8.56 9.12 -5.79
CA ARG A 104 -9.66 9.99 -6.26
C ARG A 104 -10.94 9.80 -5.46
N ALA A 105 -11.11 8.65 -4.83
CA ALA A 105 -12.29 8.32 -4.02
C ALA A 105 -12.20 8.86 -2.57
N THR A 106 -11.17 9.65 -2.24
CA THR A 106 -11.00 10.27 -0.93
C THR A 106 -10.48 11.69 -1.00
N VAL A 107 -10.89 12.50 -0.02
CA VAL A 107 -10.36 13.85 0.25
C VAL A 107 -9.39 13.88 1.41
N SER A 108 -9.04 12.71 1.97
CA SER A 108 -8.14 12.62 3.12
C SER A 108 -6.78 13.26 2.84
N SER A 109 -6.23 13.93 3.85
CA SER A 109 -4.88 14.50 3.85
C SER A 109 -3.78 13.48 4.17
N SER A 110 -4.17 12.26 4.56
CA SER A 110 -3.25 11.15 4.82
C SER A 110 -3.84 9.82 4.35
N VAL A 111 -3.03 8.97 3.75
CA VAL A 111 -3.45 7.67 3.20
C VAL A 111 -2.40 6.60 3.43
N LEU A 112 -2.85 5.44 3.88
CA LEU A 112 -2.06 4.21 3.89
C LEU A 112 -2.40 3.37 2.65
N ILE A 113 -1.42 3.04 1.85
CA ILE A 113 -1.56 2.16 0.69
C ILE A 113 -1.04 0.79 1.08
N LEU A 114 -1.90 -0.23 0.98
CA LEU A 114 -1.61 -1.63 1.27
C LEU A 114 -1.91 -2.48 0.04
N TYR A 115 -0.95 -3.27 -0.41
CA TYR A 115 -1.20 -4.13 -1.58
C TYR A 115 -2.16 -5.28 -1.23
N GLY A 116 -3.07 -5.59 -2.16
CA GLY A 116 -4.18 -6.51 -1.94
C GLY A 116 -3.82 -8.01 -1.88
N ASP A 117 -2.54 -8.35 -2.01
CA ASP A 117 -2.01 -9.72 -1.91
C ASP A 117 -1.14 -9.95 -0.67
N LEU A 118 -1.14 -9.02 0.28
CA LEU A 118 -0.39 -9.12 1.52
C LEU A 118 -1.17 -9.83 2.61
N VAL A 119 -0.46 -10.63 3.40
CA VAL A 119 -0.94 -11.15 4.69
C VAL A 119 -0.02 -10.63 5.79
N PHE A 120 -0.59 -9.91 6.72
CA PHE A 120 0.13 -9.30 7.83
C PHE A 120 -0.75 -9.27 9.10
N ASN A 121 -0.13 -9.02 10.23
CA ASN A 121 -0.80 -8.83 11.51
C ASN A 121 -0.74 -7.35 11.93
N LYS A 122 -1.41 -7.00 13.03
CA LYS A 122 -1.45 -5.62 13.53
C LYS A 122 -0.06 -5.03 13.82
N LYS A 123 0.93 -5.84 14.23
CA LYS A 123 2.28 -5.35 14.52
C LYS A 123 2.95 -4.72 13.31
N ALA A 124 2.68 -5.25 12.10
CA ALA A 124 3.20 -4.67 10.88
C ALA A 124 2.63 -3.27 10.60
N LEU A 125 1.37 -3.00 10.97
CA LEU A 125 0.79 -1.68 10.88
C LEU A 125 1.29 -0.76 12.01
N GLU A 126 1.42 -1.29 13.23
CA GLU A 126 1.92 -0.55 14.39
C GLU A 126 3.41 -0.14 14.27
N SER A 127 4.17 -0.76 13.37
CA SER A 127 5.58 -0.42 13.12
C SER A 127 5.76 0.83 12.26
N LEU A 128 4.71 1.30 11.58
CA LEU A 128 4.75 2.52 10.78
C LEU A 128 4.64 3.77 11.66
N ASP A 129 5.37 4.83 11.29
CA ASP A 129 5.26 6.15 11.93
C ASP A 129 4.22 7.01 11.20
N TYR A 130 3.03 7.14 11.77
CA TYR A 130 1.94 7.93 11.20
C TYR A 130 2.07 9.45 11.39
N ASN A 131 3.22 9.93 11.89
CA ASN A 131 3.54 11.37 11.96
C ASN A 131 4.25 11.87 10.70
N ILE A 132 4.83 10.98 9.90
CA ILE A 132 5.61 11.30 8.70
C ILE A 132 5.25 10.37 7.55
N SER A 133 5.55 10.77 6.32
CA SER A 133 5.46 9.85 5.18
C SER A 133 6.50 8.75 5.33
N CYS A 134 6.08 7.49 5.36
CA CYS A 134 6.95 6.35 5.60
C CYS A 134 6.52 5.10 4.82
N MET A 135 7.40 4.12 4.78
CA MET A 135 7.14 2.81 4.19
C MET A 135 7.72 1.70 5.05
N SER A 136 7.14 0.50 4.93
CA SER A 136 7.65 -0.68 5.62
C SER A 136 8.72 -1.37 4.79
N VAL A 137 9.87 -1.61 5.40
CA VAL A 137 10.98 -2.39 4.84
C VAL A 137 11.43 -3.47 5.82
N SER A 138 12.09 -4.50 5.34
CA SER A 138 12.70 -5.54 6.18
C SER A 138 14.10 -5.90 5.70
N GLU A 139 14.99 -6.12 6.68
CA GLU A 139 16.33 -6.65 6.46
C GLU A 139 16.34 -8.18 6.54
N GLY A 140 17.34 -8.79 5.89
CA GLY A 140 17.66 -10.23 6.06
C GLY A 140 16.55 -11.18 5.58
N SER A 141 15.53 -10.70 4.93
CA SER A 141 14.51 -11.54 4.32
C SER A 141 15.07 -12.23 3.08
N TYR A 142 14.73 -13.51 2.91
CA TYR A 142 14.95 -14.17 1.63
C TYR A 142 14.23 -13.37 0.54
N MET A 143 14.99 -12.89 -0.44
CA MET A 143 14.47 -12.18 -1.61
C MET A 143 14.27 -13.22 -2.70
N GLU A 144 13.04 -13.40 -3.15
CA GLU A 144 12.78 -14.15 -4.38
C GLU A 144 13.21 -13.33 -5.60
N ASP A 145 13.56 -14.01 -6.70
CA ASP A 145 13.84 -13.34 -7.96
C ASP A 145 12.75 -12.32 -8.31
N ARG A 146 13.15 -11.09 -8.61
CA ARG A 146 12.26 -9.96 -8.96
C ARG A 146 11.40 -9.41 -7.81
N GLU A 147 11.81 -9.57 -6.58
CA GLU A 147 11.23 -8.76 -5.49
C GLU A 147 11.80 -7.34 -5.54
N VAL A 148 10.93 -6.38 -5.21
CA VAL A 148 11.33 -4.98 -5.16
C VAL A 148 11.99 -4.70 -3.83
N GLY A 149 13.23 -4.26 -3.90
CA GLY A 149 13.98 -3.76 -2.77
C GLY A 149 14.16 -2.25 -2.81
N CYS A 150 14.88 -1.73 -1.83
CA CYS A 150 15.22 -0.32 -1.74
C CYS A 150 16.60 -0.09 -1.13
N VAL A 151 17.12 1.12 -1.35
CA VAL A 151 18.29 1.69 -0.69
C VAL A 151 17.84 2.87 0.14
N VAL A 152 18.36 2.96 1.35
CA VAL A 152 18.11 4.07 2.28
C VAL A 152 19.42 4.75 2.64
N ASN A 153 19.37 6.07 2.87
CA ASN A 153 20.55 6.83 3.30
C ASN A 153 20.79 6.70 4.81
N ASN A 154 21.89 7.26 5.28
CA ASN A 154 22.29 7.24 6.70
C ASN A 154 21.26 7.87 7.66
N ARG A 155 20.27 8.60 7.12
CA ARG A 155 19.15 9.18 7.90
C ARG A 155 17.91 8.30 7.86
N GLY A 156 17.97 7.11 7.22
CA GLY A 156 16.85 6.20 7.05
C GLY A 156 15.77 6.71 6.09
N ASN A 157 16.11 7.59 5.15
CA ASN A 157 15.19 8.01 4.10
C ASN A 157 15.44 7.21 2.83
N LEU A 158 14.37 6.88 2.12
CA LEU A 158 14.41 6.19 0.84
C LEU A 158 15.22 6.99 -0.19
N GLU A 159 16.15 6.33 -0.87
CA GLU A 159 16.92 6.91 -1.97
C GLU A 159 16.53 6.34 -3.33
N ASN A 160 16.27 5.06 -3.41
CA ASN A 160 15.88 4.39 -4.65
C ASN A 160 15.18 3.08 -4.38
N MET A 161 14.33 2.66 -5.33
CA MET A 161 13.69 1.35 -5.35
C MET A 161 13.93 0.68 -6.69
N MET A 162 14.32 -0.59 -6.65
CA MET A 162 14.53 -1.41 -7.84
C MET A 162 14.41 -2.89 -7.45
N TYR A 163 14.44 -3.79 -8.43
CA TYR A 163 14.58 -5.22 -8.16
C TYR A 163 15.95 -5.53 -7.56
N ASP A 164 16.00 -6.55 -6.71
CA ASP A 164 17.24 -7.14 -6.16
C ASP A 164 18.10 -6.18 -5.32
N LEU A 165 17.49 -5.16 -4.69
CA LEU A 165 18.15 -4.28 -3.71
C LEU A 165 18.03 -4.89 -2.29
N PRO A 166 18.98 -4.55 -1.36
CA PRO A 166 19.19 -5.29 -0.12
C PRO A 166 18.05 -5.21 0.90
N LEU A 167 17.29 -4.13 0.94
CA LEU A 167 16.14 -3.98 1.85
C LEU A 167 14.85 -4.31 1.11
N LYS A 168 14.16 -5.35 1.56
CA LYS A 168 12.88 -5.75 0.95
C LYS A 168 11.79 -4.73 1.26
N TRP A 169 11.08 -4.26 0.24
CA TRP A 169 9.88 -3.45 0.42
C TRP A 169 8.67 -4.33 0.76
N ASN A 170 8.05 -4.10 1.91
CA ASN A 170 6.89 -4.86 2.37
C ASN A 170 5.56 -4.37 1.76
N GLN A 171 5.60 -3.54 0.72
CA GLN A 171 4.45 -3.06 -0.05
C GLN A 171 3.40 -2.32 0.80
N MET A 172 3.84 -1.66 1.86
CA MET A 172 3.08 -0.74 2.69
C MET A 172 3.69 0.65 2.57
N LEU A 173 2.87 1.66 2.25
CA LEU A 173 3.29 3.04 2.07
C LEU A 173 2.27 3.98 2.72
N TYR A 174 2.71 4.74 3.70
CA TYR A 174 1.93 5.83 4.29
C TYR A 174 2.41 7.18 3.76
N LEU A 175 1.49 7.98 3.27
CA LEU A 175 1.75 9.32 2.76
C LEU A 175 0.80 10.33 3.39
N GLN A 176 1.31 11.52 3.70
CA GLN A 176 0.50 12.62 4.23
C GLN A 176 0.90 13.98 3.66
N GLY A 177 -0.02 14.94 3.78
CA GLY A 177 0.19 16.34 3.44
C GLY A 177 0.73 16.53 2.01
N ASN A 178 1.73 17.36 1.87
CA ASN A 178 2.34 17.70 0.59
C ASN A 178 2.90 16.49 -0.18
N ASP A 179 3.39 15.45 0.52
CA ASP A 179 3.91 14.25 -0.14
C ASP A 179 2.78 13.47 -0.80
N LEU A 180 1.64 13.33 -0.11
CA LEU A 180 0.44 12.73 -0.69
C LEU A 180 -0.07 13.53 -1.89
N ASP A 181 -0.10 14.86 -1.82
CA ASP A 181 -0.56 15.69 -2.93
C ASP A 181 0.36 15.60 -4.16
N ARG A 182 1.67 15.53 -3.94
CA ARG A 182 2.63 15.29 -5.02
C ARG A 182 2.48 13.89 -5.62
N PHE A 183 2.21 12.88 -4.78
CA PHE A 183 1.97 11.52 -5.25
C PHE A 183 0.68 11.40 -6.03
N LYS A 184 -0.41 12.04 -5.60
CA LYS A 184 -1.67 12.15 -6.36
C LYS A 184 -1.41 12.67 -7.78
N LYS A 185 -0.62 13.76 -7.94
CA LYS A 185 -0.27 14.32 -9.25
C LYS A 185 0.50 13.34 -10.13
N ILE A 186 1.33 12.45 -9.55
CA ILE A 186 2.05 11.41 -10.29
C ILE A 186 1.10 10.32 -10.79
N VAL A 187 0.29 9.73 -9.89
CA VAL A 187 -0.56 8.58 -10.23
C VAL A 187 -1.84 8.96 -10.99
N TRP A 188 -2.22 10.24 -10.99
CA TRP A 188 -3.34 10.75 -11.78
C TRP A 188 -2.95 11.08 -13.21
N ASP A 189 -1.68 11.29 -13.49
CA ASP A 189 -1.19 11.52 -14.86
C ASP A 189 -1.37 10.23 -15.67
N LYS A 190 -2.14 10.30 -16.76
CA LYS A 190 -2.40 9.18 -17.67
C LYS A 190 -1.12 8.54 -18.22
N LYS A 191 -0.05 9.35 -18.41
CA LYS A 191 1.25 8.88 -18.89
C LYS A 191 1.89 7.87 -17.91
N ASN A 192 1.53 7.94 -16.64
CA ASN A 192 2.05 7.08 -15.58
C ASN A 192 1.15 5.87 -15.29
N SER A 193 0.09 5.64 -16.06
CA SER A 193 -0.89 4.56 -15.83
C SER A 193 -0.32 3.14 -15.92
N LYS A 194 0.83 2.98 -16.56
CA LYS A 194 1.54 1.69 -16.71
C LYS A 194 2.68 1.50 -15.71
N LEU A 195 2.96 2.48 -14.86
CA LEU A 195 4.02 2.35 -13.85
C LEU A 195 3.68 1.30 -12.81
N PHE A 196 4.71 0.56 -12.37
CA PHE A 196 4.66 -0.17 -11.12
C PHE A 196 4.64 0.82 -9.93
N GLY A 197 4.23 0.34 -8.76
CA GLY A 197 4.14 1.20 -7.57
C GLY A 197 5.49 1.79 -7.17
N PHE A 198 6.55 0.98 -7.20
CA PHE A 198 7.90 1.44 -6.87
C PHE A 198 8.42 2.51 -7.85
N GLU A 199 8.05 2.43 -9.14
CA GLU A 199 8.42 3.45 -10.11
C GLU A 199 7.70 4.79 -9.84
N ALA A 200 6.43 4.73 -9.39
CA ALA A 200 5.70 5.92 -8.97
C ALA A 200 6.30 6.53 -7.69
N ILE A 201 6.78 5.70 -6.76
CA ILE A 201 7.49 6.15 -5.55
C ILE A 201 8.84 6.78 -5.92
N ASN A 202 9.61 6.18 -6.83
CA ASN A 202 10.86 6.78 -7.33
C ASN A 202 10.61 8.17 -7.95
N LYS A 203 9.53 8.35 -8.73
CA LYS A 203 9.14 9.68 -9.22
C LYS A 203 8.81 10.65 -8.09
N LEU A 204 8.28 10.17 -6.98
CA LEU A 204 7.94 11.00 -5.82
C LEU A 204 9.21 11.49 -5.11
N ILE A 205 10.17 10.61 -4.81
CA ILE A 205 11.44 11.00 -4.18
C ILE A 205 12.28 11.90 -5.09
N ASN A 206 12.26 11.66 -6.41
CA ASN A 206 12.92 12.53 -7.39
C ASN A 206 12.33 13.95 -7.46
N ARG A 207 11.12 14.17 -6.90
CA ARG A 207 10.51 15.49 -6.69
C ARG A 207 10.81 16.08 -5.32
N GLY A 208 11.78 15.53 -4.60
CA GLY A 208 12.26 16.02 -3.31
C GLY A 208 11.42 15.61 -2.10
N CYS A 209 10.52 14.62 -2.26
CA CYS A 209 9.81 14.05 -1.12
C CYS A 209 10.75 13.15 -0.30
N ARG A 210 10.57 13.15 1.02
CA ARG A 210 11.33 12.31 1.94
C ARG A 210 10.41 11.26 2.53
N ILE A 211 10.69 10.00 2.22
CA ILE A 211 9.95 8.85 2.74
C ILE A 211 10.86 8.12 3.72
N LYS A 212 10.41 7.96 4.95
CA LYS A 212 11.13 7.21 5.99
C LYS A 212 10.96 5.71 5.78
N CYS A 213 12.02 4.93 6.04
CA CYS A 213 12.01 3.47 6.01
C CYS A 213 12.26 2.88 7.40
#